data_64319bac9786303f520e4f143e179caf
#
_entry.id   64319bac9786303f520e4f143e179caf
#
_cell.length_a   1.000
_cell.length_b   1.000
_cell.length_c   1.000
_cell.angle_alpha   90.00
_cell.angle_beta   90.00
_cell.angle_gamma   90.00
#
_symmetry.space_group_name_H-M   'P 1'
#
loop_
_entity.id
_entity.type
_entity.pdbx_description
1 polymer ?
#
loop_
_entity_poly.entity_id
_entity_poly.type
_entity_poly.pdbx_seq_one_letter_code
_entity_poly.pdbx_strand_id
1 'polypeptide(L)'
;LCQKYPNGNFKPVGNTQKYSDRVRLAAFGYLMENGDARYGGVLRAPMTFVGPKTYDADGTALAGTNPYVEWDLNTGIFRANPRGETVESNSGVINYLNKFGRVGATPGLYKGHDPVGELYYESLRYLQGLAPTPEAVSSIDTAKRAGFPAYEIWTDPFDGGSNTKSYACLRNSIMLIGDVKTHNDQSLPGNNRTEN
;
A
#
# COMPACT_ATOMS: atom_id res chain seq x y z
N LEU A 1 -2.88 23.43 7.66
CA LEU A 1 -1.52 23.42 8.22
C LEU A 1 -0.51 23.42 7.09
N CYS A 2 0.49 24.30 7.15
CA CYS A 2 1.58 24.36 6.18
C CYS A 2 2.91 24.19 6.92
N GLN A 3 3.85 23.52 6.26
CA GLN A 3 5.24 23.42 6.68
C GLN A 3 6.11 24.24 5.73
N LYS A 4 7.07 24.96 6.28
CA LYS A 4 8.13 25.61 5.51
C LYS A 4 9.25 24.58 5.28
N TYR A 5 9.64 24.43 4.02
CA TYR A 5 10.75 23.55 3.63
C TYR A 5 12.05 24.32 3.45
N PRO A 6 13.22 23.66 3.48
CA PRO A 6 14.53 24.32 3.39
C PRO A 6 14.70 25.23 2.16
N ASN A 7 14.06 24.89 1.03
CA ASN A 7 14.05 25.76 -0.17
C ASN A 7 13.23 27.05 -0.02
N GLY A 8 12.65 27.31 1.16
CA GLY A 8 11.83 28.48 1.47
C GLY A 8 10.34 28.36 1.14
N ASN A 9 9.91 27.32 0.42
CA ASN A 9 8.53 27.11 0.03
C ASN A 9 7.67 26.58 1.19
N PHE A 10 6.40 26.95 1.19
CA PHE A 10 5.39 26.39 2.07
C PHE A 10 4.55 25.35 1.33
N LYS A 11 4.35 24.20 1.95
CA LYS A 11 3.49 23.13 1.42
C LYS A 11 2.48 22.69 2.47
N PRO A 12 1.25 22.34 2.06
CA PRO A 12 0.29 21.69 2.95
C PRO A 12 0.89 20.39 3.52
N VAL A 13 0.61 20.14 4.79
CA VAL A 13 1.05 18.93 5.49
C VAL A 13 -0.17 18.19 6.01
N GLY A 14 -0.32 16.95 5.59
CA GLY A 14 -1.35 16.04 6.07
C GLY A 14 -0.92 15.26 7.31
N ASN A 15 -1.87 14.50 7.87
CA ASN A 15 -1.62 13.68 9.05
C ASN A 15 -0.56 12.59 8.78
N THR A 16 -0.52 12.03 7.58
CA THR A 16 0.50 11.05 7.18
C THR A 16 1.92 11.59 7.33
N GLN A 17 2.15 12.84 6.97
CA GLN A 17 3.46 13.48 7.12
C GLN A 17 3.72 13.86 8.59
N LYS A 18 2.70 14.41 9.27
CA LYS A 18 2.80 14.87 10.66
C LYS A 18 3.12 13.73 11.63
N TYR A 19 2.56 12.55 11.39
CA TYR A 19 2.72 11.37 12.26
C TYR A 19 3.59 10.28 11.64
N SER A 20 4.39 10.62 10.64
CA SER A 20 5.27 9.68 9.94
C SER A 20 6.35 9.03 10.81
N ASP A 21 6.58 9.57 12.01
CA ASP A 21 7.44 9.02 13.04
C ASP A 21 6.77 7.97 13.94
N ARG A 22 5.45 7.78 13.80
CA ARG A 22 4.64 6.96 14.72
C ARG A 22 3.85 5.86 14.04
N VAL A 23 3.70 5.93 12.72
CA VAL A 23 2.89 4.99 11.96
C VAL A 23 3.66 4.42 10.79
N ARG A 24 3.48 3.12 10.59
CA ARG A 24 3.85 2.42 9.36
C ARG A 24 2.59 2.26 8.53
N LEU A 25 2.70 2.43 7.23
CA LEU A 25 1.57 2.40 6.32
C LEU A 25 1.80 1.36 5.23
N ALA A 26 0.73 0.66 4.87
CA ALA A 26 0.62 -0.17 3.68
C ALA A 26 -0.59 0.27 2.88
N ALA A 27 -0.65 -0.09 1.62
CA ALA A 27 -1.83 0.12 0.80
C ALA A 27 -2.20 -1.15 0.05
N PHE A 28 -3.48 -1.48 0.11
CA PHE A 28 -4.12 -2.52 -0.69
C PHE A 28 -5.09 -1.88 -1.67
N GLY A 29 -5.31 -2.54 -2.79
CA GLY A 29 -6.30 -2.11 -3.76
C GLY A 29 -6.50 -3.16 -4.83
N TYR A 30 -7.51 -2.97 -5.67
CA TYR A 30 -7.82 -3.88 -6.74
C TYR A 30 -6.83 -3.80 -7.91
N LEU A 31 -6.71 -4.87 -8.66
CA LEU A 31 -6.25 -4.80 -10.04
C LEU A 31 -7.33 -4.11 -10.88
N MET A 32 -6.91 -3.19 -11.75
CA MET A 32 -7.85 -2.37 -12.54
C MET A 32 -8.32 -3.16 -13.75
N GLU A 33 -9.48 -3.78 -13.61
CA GLU A 33 -10.15 -4.56 -14.66
C GLU A 33 -11.60 -4.14 -14.76
N ASN A 34 -12.02 -3.68 -15.94
CA ASN A 34 -13.41 -3.32 -16.17
C ASN A 34 -14.21 -4.59 -16.46
N GLY A 35 -15.34 -4.74 -15.75
CA GLY A 35 -16.30 -5.83 -15.97
C GLY A 35 -15.87 -7.22 -15.55
N ASP A 36 -14.74 -7.35 -14.87
CA ASP A 36 -14.26 -8.64 -14.38
C ASP A 36 -14.55 -8.82 -12.87
N ALA A 37 -15.05 -9.98 -12.51
CA ALA A 37 -15.30 -10.43 -11.14
C ALA A 37 -14.06 -11.07 -10.51
N ARG A 38 -12.87 -10.61 -10.86
CA ARG A 38 -11.63 -11.12 -10.33
C ARG A 38 -11.60 -11.04 -8.80
N TYR A 39 -11.10 -12.11 -8.20
CA TYR A 39 -10.88 -12.23 -6.77
C TYR A 39 -10.02 -11.09 -6.19
N GLY A 40 -10.44 -10.62 -5.05
CA GLY A 40 -9.68 -9.91 -4.06
C GLY A 40 -8.98 -8.64 -4.45
N GLY A 41 -8.09 -8.27 -3.59
CA GLY A 41 -7.17 -7.15 -3.75
C GLY A 41 -5.73 -7.59 -3.75
N VAL A 42 -4.85 -6.67 -4.11
CA VAL A 42 -3.41 -6.89 -4.10
C VAL A 42 -2.70 -5.85 -3.23
N LEU A 43 -1.55 -6.20 -2.71
CA LEU A 43 -0.67 -5.26 -2.05
C LEU A 43 -0.11 -4.28 -3.08
N ARG A 44 -0.35 -2.98 -2.87
CA ARG A 44 0.09 -1.87 -3.74
C ARG A 44 1.29 -1.11 -3.18
N ALA A 45 1.43 -1.11 -1.86
CA ALA A 45 2.60 -0.57 -1.17
C ALA A 45 2.84 -1.37 0.12
N PRO A 46 3.99 -2.04 0.27
CA PRO A 46 4.36 -2.75 1.49
C PRO A 46 4.45 -1.83 2.70
N MET A 47 4.14 -2.39 3.87
CA MET A 47 4.14 -1.64 5.14
C MET A 47 5.52 -1.10 5.47
N THR A 48 5.61 0.23 5.59
CA THR A 48 6.84 0.92 5.94
C THR A 48 6.56 2.28 6.57
N PHE A 49 7.60 2.88 7.18
CA PHE A 49 7.58 4.31 7.47
C PHE A 49 7.71 5.10 6.16
N VAL A 50 6.90 6.14 6.01
CA VAL A 50 6.89 6.98 4.79
C VAL A 50 7.68 8.27 4.96
N GLY A 51 8.07 8.59 6.20
CA GLY A 51 8.83 9.80 6.57
C GLY A 51 10.34 9.64 6.45
N PRO A 52 11.10 10.67 6.87
CA PRO A 52 12.54 10.74 6.66
C PRO A 52 13.36 9.72 7.46
N LYS A 53 12.77 9.12 8.49
CA LYS A 53 13.41 8.15 9.38
C LYS A 53 12.60 6.86 9.45
N THR A 54 13.29 5.79 9.82
CA THR A 54 12.70 4.54 10.28
C THR A 54 12.90 4.39 11.77
N TYR A 55 12.06 3.60 12.40
CA TYR A 55 12.06 3.44 13.86
C TYR A 55 11.98 1.96 14.21
N ASP A 56 12.57 1.59 15.33
CA ASP A 56 12.39 0.29 15.97
C ASP A 56 10.98 0.19 16.58
N ALA A 57 10.59 -1.00 17.00
CA ALA A 57 9.29 -1.26 17.61
C ALA A 57 9.03 -0.51 18.92
N ASP A 58 10.07 -0.08 19.61
CA ASP A 58 9.98 0.76 20.81
C ASP A 58 9.96 2.28 20.52
N GLY A 59 9.97 2.67 19.22
CA GLY A 59 9.97 4.07 18.80
C GLY A 59 11.35 4.71 18.72
N THR A 60 12.42 3.97 18.93
CA THR A 60 13.79 4.48 18.78
C THR A 60 14.12 4.67 17.32
N ALA A 61 14.56 5.87 16.93
CA ALA A 61 14.94 6.15 15.56
C ALA A 61 16.19 5.35 15.16
N LEU A 62 16.12 4.68 14.04
CA LEU A 62 17.25 3.95 13.48
C LEU A 62 18.22 4.90 12.76
N ALA A 63 19.48 4.47 12.67
CA ALA A 63 20.53 5.25 11.99
C ALA A 63 20.23 5.38 10.48
N GLY A 64 20.66 6.49 9.91
CA GLY A 64 20.50 6.76 8.48
C GLY A 64 19.17 7.46 8.14
N THR A 65 18.96 7.62 6.83
CA THR A 65 17.73 8.17 6.26
C THR A 65 16.88 7.02 5.75
N ASN A 66 15.57 7.11 5.89
CA ASN A 66 14.65 6.15 5.31
C ASN A 66 14.81 6.13 3.76
N PRO A 67 15.22 5.01 3.15
CA PRO A 67 15.36 4.92 1.70
C PRO A 67 14.03 5.08 0.96
N TYR A 68 12.92 4.80 1.63
CA TYR A 68 11.55 4.82 1.08
C TYR A 68 10.78 6.09 1.44
N VAL A 69 11.48 7.18 1.83
CA VAL A 69 10.81 8.45 2.12
C VAL A 69 10.00 8.94 0.92
N GLU A 70 8.72 9.26 1.13
CA GLU A 70 7.77 9.51 0.04
C GLU A 70 7.70 10.97 -0.40
N TRP A 71 8.49 11.87 0.18
CA TRP A 71 8.62 13.26 -0.27
C TRP A 71 10.07 13.72 -0.24
N ASP A 72 10.35 14.72 -1.03
CA ASP A 72 11.65 15.39 -1.03
C ASP A 72 11.75 16.30 0.21
N LEU A 73 12.79 16.09 1.01
CA LEU A 73 12.95 16.78 2.30
C LEU A 73 13.32 18.26 2.16
N ASN A 74 13.80 18.67 0.99
CA ASN A 74 14.15 20.06 0.71
C ASN A 74 12.97 20.86 0.17
N THR A 75 12.12 20.22 -0.64
CA THR A 75 11.04 20.91 -1.37
C THR A 75 9.64 20.58 -0.89
N GLY A 76 9.46 19.47 -0.18
CA GLY A 76 8.15 18.94 0.23
C GLY A 76 7.34 18.31 -0.91
N ILE A 77 7.94 18.12 -2.09
CA ILE A 77 7.26 17.51 -3.24
C ILE A 77 7.24 15.99 -3.06
N PHE A 78 6.09 15.37 -3.29
CA PHE A 78 5.97 13.91 -3.24
C PHE A 78 6.79 13.27 -4.37
N ARG A 79 7.54 12.23 -4.02
CA ARG A 79 8.32 11.43 -4.97
C ARG A 79 7.38 10.53 -5.74
N ALA A 80 7.52 10.47 -7.06
CA ALA A 80 6.69 9.62 -7.90
C ALA A 80 6.94 8.11 -7.62
N ASN A 81 8.22 7.74 -7.46
CA ASN A 81 8.62 6.35 -7.25
C ASN A 81 9.58 6.23 -6.05
N PRO A 82 9.11 6.42 -4.81
CA PRO A 82 9.97 6.37 -3.63
C PRO A 82 10.56 4.98 -3.35
N ARG A 83 9.99 3.92 -3.92
CA ARG A 83 10.50 2.55 -3.73
C ARG A 83 11.48 2.10 -4.82
N GLY A 84 11.68 2.91 -5.87
CA GLY A 84 12.59 2.56 -6.96
C GLY A 84 12.10 1.37 -7.79
N GLU A 85 10.79 1.20 -7.93
CA GLU A 85 10.22 0.12 -8.74
C GLU A 85 10.66 0.25 -10.20
N THR A 86 10.98 -0.88 -10.83
CA THR A 86 11.47 -0.91 -12.20
C THR A 86 10.37 -1.21 -13.22
N VAL A 87 9.30 -1.87 -12.79
CA VAL A 87 8.17 -2.25 -13.66
C VAL A 87 7.20 -1.08 -13.83
N GLU A 88 7.03 -0.28 -12.78
CA GLU A 88 6.11 0.84 -12.75
C GLU A 88 6.83 2.14 -12.37
N SER A 89 6.39 3.26 -12.95
CA SER A 89 6.98 4.59 -12.70
C SER A 89 6.47 5.27 -11.43
N ASN A 90 5.45 4.71 -10.79
CA ASN A 90 4.91 5.21 -9.53
C ASN A 90 4.96 4.13 -8.47
N SER A 91 5.14 4.54 -7.22
CA SER A 91 5.06 3.66 -6.06
C SER A 91 4.76 4.47 -4.80
N GLY A 92 4.64 3.77 -3.67
CA GLY A 92 4.43 4.37 -2.35
C GLY A 92 2.95 4.53 -2.00
N VAL A 93 2.69 4.65 -0.71
CA VAL A 93 1.33 4.74 -0.16
C VAL A 93 0.65 6.05 -0.54
N ILE A 94 1.36 7.18 -0.37
CA ILE A 94 0.79 8.51 -0.63
C ILE A 94 0.44 8.66 -2.11
N ASN A 95 1.33 8.24 -3.01
CA ASN A 95 1.05 8.29 -4.44
C ASN A 95 -0.10 7.37 -4.83
N TYR A 96 -0.12 6.15 -4.31
CA TYR A 96 -1.19 5.21 -4.62
C TYR A 96 -2.56 5.81 -4.24
N LEU A 97 -2.71 6.29 -3.00
CA LEU A 97 -3.97 6.88 -2.54
C LEU A 97 -4.39 8.13 -3.33
N ASN A 98 -3.42 8.91 -3.79
CA ASN A 98 -3.71 10.16 -4.52
C ASN A 98 -3.92 9.96 -6.03
N LYS A 99 -3.37 8.90 -6.62
CA LYS A 99 -3.27 8.79 -8.09
C LYS A 99 -3.82 7.49 -8.67
N PHE A 100 -4.28 6.50 -7.86
CA PHE A 100 -4.82 5.27 -8.43
C PHE A 100 -5.96 5.59 -9.41
N GLY A 101 -6.01 4.87 -10.52
CA GLY A 101 -6.94 5.12 -11.61
C GLY A 101 -6.65 6.37 -12.46
N ARG A 102 -5.63 7.17 -12.12
CA ARG A 102 -5.29 8.41 -12.86
C ARG A 102 -4.00 8.30 -13.68
N VAL A 103 -3.22 7.29 -13.43
CA VAL A 103 -1.93 7.04 -14.09
C VAL A 103 -1.92 5.64 -14.68
N GLY A 104 -0.90 5.33 -15.49
CA GLY A 104 -0.81 4.07 -16.21
C GLY A 104 -1.25 4.19 -17.66
N ALA A 105 -1.30 3.05 -18.36
CA ALA A 105 -1.59 3.00 -19.79
C ALA A 105 -3.03 3.43 -20.15
N THR A 106 -3.96 3.25 -19.22
CA THR A 106 -5.39 3.55 -19.43
C THR A 106 -5.93 4.35 -18.25
N PRO A 107 -5.65 5.66 -18.16
CA PRO A 107 -6.20 6.51 -17.12
C PRO A 107 -7.74 6.51 -17.16
N GLY A 108 -8.37 6.44 -15.97
CA GLY A 108 -9.82 6.36 -15.85
C GLY A 108 -10.37 4.93 -15.89
N LEU A 109 -9.51 3.92 -16.06
CA LEU A 109 -9.91 2.53 -15.86
C LEU A 109 -10.01 2.24 -14.37
N TYR A 110 -11.15 1.75 -13.95
CA TYR A 110 -11.41 1.29 -12.60
C TYR A 110 -11.95 -0.13 -12.61
N LYS A 111 -11.85 -0.80 -11.47
CA LYS A 111 -12.46 -2.12 -11.32
C LYS A 111 -13.98 -2.03 -11.48
N GLY A 112 -14.55 -2.90 -12.30
CA GLY A 112 -15.99 -2.93 -12.54
C GLY A 112 -16.78 -3.58 -11.40
N HIS A 113 -16.15 -4.48 -10.63
CA HIS A 113 -16.70 -5.13 -9.46
C HIS A 113 -15.76 -4.94 -8.28
N ASP A 114 -16.28 -4.67 -7.11
CA ASP A 114 -15.55 -4.33 -5.90
C ASP A 114 -15.80 -5.35 -4.76
N PRO A 115 -15.16 -6.54 -4.82
CA PRO A 115 -15.28 -7.55 -3.78
C PRO A 115 -14.50 -7.11 -2.53
N VAL A 116 -15.14 -6.29 -1.72
CA VAL A 116 -14.48 -5.61 -0.59
C VAL A 116 -14.12 -6.55 0.56
N GLY A 117 -14.89 -7.62 0.77
CA GLY A 117 -14.55 -8.64 1.76
C GLY A 117 -13.29 -9.40 1.35
N GLU A 118 -13.14 -9.71 0.08
CA GLU A 118 -11.93 -10.34 -0.46
C GLU A 118 -10.72 -9.41 -0.35
N LEU A 119 -10.88 -8.12 -0.63
CA LEU A 119 -9.83 -7.12 -0.41
C LEU A 119 -9.42 -7.06 1.07
N TYR A 120 -10.39 -7.06 1.97
CA TYR A 120 -10.16 -7.09 3.40
C TYR A 120 -9.44 -8.38 3.82
N TYR A 121 -9.86 -9.52 3.30
CA TYR A 121 -9.25 -10.81 3.59
C TYR A 121 -7.77 -10.86 3.16
N GLU A 122 -7.42 -10.36 1.98
CA GLU A 122 -6.01 -10.26 1.55
C GLU A 122 -5.18 -9.37 2.50
N SER A 123 -5.76 -8.29 2.99
CA SER A 123 -5.08 -7.44 3.98
C SER A 123 -4.87 -8.15 5.33
N LEU A 124 -5.81 -9.01 5.74
CA LEU A 124 -5.64 -9.85 6.93
C LEU A 124 -4.55 -10.90 6.73
N ARG A 125 -4.50 -11.56 5.56
CA ARG A 125 -3.42 -12.53 5.25
C ARG A 125 -2.05 -11.86 5.36
N TYR A 126 -1.91 -10.65 4.83
CA TYR A 126 -0.68 -9.87 4.95
C TYR A 126 -0.29 -9.61 6.41
N LEU A 127 -1.25 -9.18 7.25
CA LEU A 127 -1.01 -8.94 8.67
C LEU A 127 -0.77 -10.24 9.48
N GLN A 128 -1.11 -11.38 8.93
CA GLN A 128 -0.82 -12.70 9.52
C GLN A 128 0.51 -13.30 9.01
N GLY A 129 1.24 -12.60 8.15
CA GLY A 129 2.45 -13.12 7.52
C GLY A 129 2.19 -14.24 6.52
N LEU A 130 0.95 -14.45 6.08
CA LEU A 130 0.58 -15.45 5.09
C LEU A 130 0.81 -14.93 3.67
N ALA A 131 1.11 -15.81 2.74
CA ALA A 131 1.23 -15.46 1.32
C ALA A 131 -0.10 -14.95 0.74
N PRO A 132 -0.09 -14.15 -0.36
CA PRO A 132 -1.31 -13.77 -1.05
C PRO A 132 -2.05 -15.00 -1.58
N THR A 133 -3.36 -14.88 -1.79
CA THR A 133 -4.07 -15.96 -2.46
C THR A 133 -3.64 -16.03 -3.93
N PRO A 134 -3.46 -17.23 -4.49
CA PRO A 134 -3.02 -17.38 -5.88
C PRO A 134 -3.94 -16.67 -6.89
N GLU A 135 -5.24 -16.67 -6.62
CA GLU A 135 -6.24 -16.04 -7.49
C GLU A 135 -6.11 -14.52 -7.53
N ALA A 136 -5.74 -13.89 -6.40
CA ALA A 136 -5.57 -12.44 -6.32
C ALA A 136 -4.39 -11.95 -7.15
N VAL A 137 -3.34 -12.77 -7.27
CA VAL A 137 -2.07 -12.39 -7.91
C VAL A 137 -1.81 -13.08 -9.26
N SER A 138 -2.77 -13.81 -9.79
CA SER A 138 -2.62 -14.49 -11.07
C SER A 138 -2.77 -13.54 -12.27
N SER A 139 -2.00 -13.78 -13.34
CA SER A 139 -2.16 -13.12 -14.65
C SER A 139 -2.15 -11.58 -14.56
N ILE A 140 -1.24 -11.01 -13.81
CA ILE A 140 -1.08 -9.57 -13.67
C ILE A 140 -0.31 -9.02 -14.88
N ASP A 141 -0.94 -8.13 -15.63
CA ASP A 141 -0.35 -7.39 -16.73
C ASP A 141 -0.23 -5.88 -16.42
N THR A 142 0.38 -5.13 -17.33
CA THR A 142 0.59 -3.68 -17.19
C THR A 142 -0.72 -2.90 -17.07
N ALA A 143 -1.76 -3.29 -17.81
CA ALA A 143 -3.05 -2.61 -17.76
C ALA A 143 -3.68 -2.76 -16.37
N LYS A 144 -3.65 -3.97 -15.81
CA LYS A 144 -4.17 -4.28 -14.48
C LYS A 144 -3.40 -3.59 -13.37
N ARG A 145 -2.10 -3.38 -13.55
CA ARG A 145 -1.26 -2.62 -12.61
C ARG A 145 -1.67 -1.15 -12.55
N ALA A 146 -2.12 -0.59 -13.66
CA ALA A 146 -2.57 0.82 -13.77
C ALA A 146 -1.53 1.83 -13.25
N GLY A 147 -0.25 1.60 -13.60
CA GLY A 147 0.87 2.48 -13.25
C GLY A 147 1.40 2.37 -11.83
N PHE A 148 0.96 1.35 -11.08
CA PHE A 148 1.45 1.05 -9.73
C PHE A 148 1.84 -0.41 -9.57
N PRO A 149 2.76 -0.73 -8.64
CA PRO A 149 3.09 -2.11 -8.31
C PRO A 149 1.86 -2.92 -7.90
N ALA A 150 1.90 -4.20 -8.21
CA ALA A 150 1.06 -5.22 -7.64
C ALA A 150 1.99 -6.35 -7.20
N TYR A 151 2.15 -6.51 -5.91
CA TYR A 151 3.11 -7.45 -5.34
C TYR A 151 2.50 -8.86 -5.32
N GLU A 152 3.08 -9.74 -6.12
CA GLU A 152 2.72 -11.15 -6.20
C GLU A 152 3.31 -11.97 -5.05
N ILE A 153 4.32 -11.41 -4.39
CA ILE A 153 4.99 -11.96 -3.21
C ILE A 153 5.20 -10.81 -2.23
N TRP A 154 5.05 -11.08 -0.95
CA TRP A 154 5.37 -10.13 0.11
C TRP A 154 6.07 -10.80 1.28
N THR A 155 6.74 -10.00 2.10
CA THR A 155 7.32 -10.42 3.37
C THR A 155 6.38 -10.10 4.52
N ASP A 156 6.53 -10.80 5.62
CA ASP A 156 5.79 -10.52 6.85
C ASP A 156 6.02 -9.04 7.26
N PRO A 157 4.95 -8.23 7.40
CA PRO A 157 5.10 -6.82 7.78
C PRO A 157 5.63 -6.62 9.19
N PHE A 158 5.64 -7.65 10.02
CA PHE A 158 6.14 -7.61 11.40
C PHE A 158 7.57 -8.08 11.54
N ASP A 159 8.14 -8.68 10.51
CA ASP A 159 9.56 -8.99 10.49
C ASP A 159 10.37 -7.69 10.48
N GLY A 160 11.08 -7.42 11.55
CA GLY A 160 11.97 -6.28 11.68
C GLY A 160 13.28 -6.41 10.92
N GLY A 161 13.53 -7.57 10.30
CA GLY A 161 14.82 -7.91 9.74
C GLY A 161 15.91 -8.10 10.80
N SER A 162 17.16 -8.29 10.36
CA SER A 162 18.28 -8.65 11.25
C SER A 162 18.69 -7.56 12.26
N ASN A 163 18.28 -6.32 12.06
CA ASN A 163 18.76 -5.15 12.82
C ASN A 163 17.65 -4.44 13.60
N THR A 164 16.43 -4.94 13.60
CA THR A 164 15.29 -4.31 14.28
C THR A 164 14.52 -5.34 15.10
N LYS A 165 13.86 -4.87 16.16
CA LYS A 165 12.94 -5.69 16.91
C LYS A 165 11.68 -5.96 16.06
N SER A 166 11.08 -7.13 16.26
CA SER A 166 9.81 -7.46 15.62
C SER A 166 8.73 -6.44 15.96
N TYR A 167 7.95 -6.07 14.96
CA TYR A 167 6.81 -5.16 15.10
C TYR A 167 5.50 -5.87 15.52
N ALA A 168 5.56 -7.16 15.85
CA ALA A 168 4.38 -7.98 16.16
C ALA A 168 3.52 -7.47 17.32
N CYS A 169 4.12 -6.75 18.28
CA CYS A 169 3.38 -6.17 19.41
C CYS A 169 2.78 -4.80 19.15
N LEU A 170 2.97 -4.23 17.96
CA LEU A 170 2.36 -2.94 17.62
C LEU A 170 0.88 -3.10 17.29
N ARG A 171 0.10 -2.08 17.64
CA ARG A 171 -1.32 -2.03 17.25
C ARG A 171 -1.44 -1.86 15.74
N ASN A 172 -2.31 -2.66 15.15
CA ASN A 172 -2.65 -2.58 13.75
C ASN A 172 -4.09 -2.13 13.57
N SER A 173 -4.33 -1.40 12.50
CA SER A 173 -5.67 -0.97 12.09
C SER A 173 -5.78 -1.08 10.58
N ILE A 174 -6.89 -1.57 10.09
CA ILE A 174 -7.26 -1.54 8.68
C ILE A 174 -8.30 -0.44 8.50
N MET A 175 -8.01 0.50 7.60
CA MET A 175 -8.99 1.50 7.18
C MET A 175 -9.47 1.11 5.78
N LEU A 176 -10.73 0.77 5.68
CA LEU A 176 -11.37 0.43 4.43
C LEU A 176 -12.07 1.67 3.84
N ILE A 177 -11.84 1.93 2.57
CA ILE A 177 -12.53 2.96 1.79
C ILE A 177 -13.15 2.24 0.61
N GLY A 178 -14.46 2.22 0.53
CA GLY A 178 -15.20 1.50 -0.51
C GLY A 178 -16.62 2.01 -0.66
N ASP A 179 -17.35 1.42 -1.60
CA ASP A 179 -18.76 1.66 -1.82
C ASP A 179 -19.62 0.96 -0.72
N VAL A 180 -20.85 1.37 -0.62
CA VAL A 180 -21.87 0.79 0.28
C VAL A 180 -22.32 -0.60 -0.19
N LYS A 181 -22.26 -0.86 -1.49
CA LYS A 181 -22.65 -2.14 -2.10
C LYS A 181 -21.44 -2.79 -2.74
N THR A 182 -21.00 -3.89 -2.14
CA THR A 182 -19.95 -4.73 -2.72
C THR A 182 -20.52 -5.65 -3.81
N HIS A 183 -19.70 -5.98 -4.81
CA HIS A 183 -20.07 -6.81 -5.94
C HIS A 183 -19.19 -8.04 -6.04
N ASN A 184 -19.82 -9.22 -6.27
CA ASN A 184 -19.11 -10.49 -6.49
C ASN A 184 -18.14 -10.89 -5.37
N ASP A 185 -18.50 -10.60 -4.13
CA ASP A 185 -17.72 -10.91 -2.93
C ASP A 185 -18.03 -12.35 -2.46
N GLN A 186 -17.68 -13.32 -3.30
CA GLN A 186 -18.15 -14.71 -3.17
C GLN A 186 -17.05 -15.72 -2.86
N SER A 187 -15.78 -15.34 -2.99
CA SER A 187 -14.66 -16.27 -2.94
C SER A 187 -13.91 -16.27 -1.62
N LEU A 188 -14.59 -15.90 -0.54
CA LEU A 188 -14.04 -15.99 0.81
C LEU A 188 -14.04 -17.44 1.30
N PRO A 189 -13.12 -17.81 2.22
CA PRO A 189 -13.19 -19.07 2.95
C PRO A 189 -14.56 -19.27 3.61
N GLY A 190 -15.11 -20.46 3.51
CA GLY A 190 -16.45 -20.77 4.02
C GLY A 190 -17.61 -20.38 3.09
N ASN A 191 -17.33 -19.76 1.95
CA ASN A 191 -18.30 -19.49 0.89
C ASN A 191 -17.99 -20.38 -0.34
N ASN A 192 -17.65 -19.81 -1.48
CA ASN A 192 -17.32 -20.60 -2.68
C ASN A 192 -15.88 -21.15 -2.66
N ARG A 193 -15.07 -20.72 -1.72
CA ARG A 193 -13.70 -21.13 -1.56
C ARG A 193 -13.54 -22.22 -0.49
N THR A 194 -12.80 -23.27 -0.82
CA THR A 194 -12.37 -24.26 0.17
C THR A 194 -11.23 -23.63 1.00
N GLU A 195 -11.34 -23.72 2.31
CA GLU A 195 -10.24 -23.39 3.21
C GLU A 195 -9.11 -24.42 3.06
N ASN A 196 -7.88 -23.93 3.02
CA ASN A 196 -6.68 -24.78 3.06
C ASN A 196 -6.08 -24.73 4.46
#